data_b4af08c1d50640d92b5a2d19c03ef118
#
_entry.id   b4af08c1d50640d92b5a2d19c03ef118
#
_cell.length_a   1.000
_cell.length_b   1.000
_cell.length_c   1.000
_cell.angle_alpha   90.00
_cell.angle_beta   90.00
_cell.angle_gamma   90.00
#
_symmetry.space_group_name_H-M   'P 1'
#
loop_
_entity.id
_entity.type
_entity.pdbx_description
1 polymer ?
#
loop_
_entity_poly.entity_id
_entity_poly.type
_entity_poly.pdbx_seq_one_letter_code
_entity_poly.pdbx_strand_id
1 'polypeptide(L)'
;KLGIPILGLTTASSLERDDPIDIDQEISHGDLIQTNEYTLEVIHTPGHASNHLCYLLQEENILFTGDHIMQGSTVVIAPPDGNMTEYLHSLNLLKEYTISKIAPGHGELIHDPIKIIDATVEHRLGREEKVLEKLNKIGPSTIDGLSIEVYDDVSAMLHPIAKWSLEAHLIKLNENKKVTKNRQLYSVVE
;
A
#
# COMPACT_ATOMS: atom_id res chain seq x y z
N LYS A 1 6.74 15.82 -27.26
CA LYS A 1 7.32 15.91 -25.89
C LYS A 1 7.34 17.38 -25.50
N LEU A 2 6.86 17.69 -24.30
CA LEU A 2 6.78 19.09 -23.79
C LEU A 2 8.15 19.62 -23.32
N GLY A 3 9.22 18.79 -23.32
CA GLY A 3 10.54 19.17 -22.81
C GLY A 3 10.59 19.38 -21.29
N ILE A 4 9.61 18.83 -20.56
CA ILE A 4 9.55 18.87 -19.10
C ILE A 4 10.15 17.56 -18.58
N PRO A 5 11.09 17.60 -17.61
CA PRO A 5 11.70 16.40 -17.04
C PRO A 5 10.67 15.60 -16.23
N ILE A 6 10.77 14.29 -16.30
CA ILE A 6 10.02 13.35 -15.45
C ILE A 6 10.91 12.96 -14.29
N LEU A 7 10.45 13.28 -13.06
CA LEU A 7 11.11 12.92 -11.83
C LEU A 7 10.42 11.70 -11.21
N GLY A 8 11.19 10.74 -10.70
CA GLY A 8 10.63 9.55 -10.08
C GLY A 8 11.69 8.68 -9.43
N LEU A 9 11.24 7.54 -8.90
CA LEU A 9 12.08 6.51 -8.30
C LEU A 9 12.01 5.25 -9.16
N THR A 10 13.17 4.76 -9.60
CA THR A 10 13.28 3.50 -10.33
C THR A 10 13.53 2.35 -9.36
N THR A 11 12.80 1.26 -9.51
CA THR A 11 13.04 0.02 -8.77
C THR A 11 13.12 -1.15 -9.74
N ALA A 12 13.65 -2.30 -9.28
CA ALA A 12 13.73 -3.50 -10.12
C ALA A 12 12.35 -3.87 -10.69
N SER A 13 11.31 -3.82 -9.86
CA SER A 13 9.94 -4.12 -10.28
C SER A 13 9.40 -3.13 -11.31
N SER A 14 9.74 -1.84 -11.22
CA SER A 14 9.29 -0.84 -12.19
C SER A 14 9.95 -1.03 -13.58
N LEU A 15 11.15 -1.63 -13.63
CA LEU A 15 11.86 -1.93 -14.87
C LEU A 15 11.33 -3.18 -15.59
N GLU A 16 10.65 -4.07 -14.88
CA GLU A 16 10.08 -5.31 -15.42
C GLU A 16 8.70 -5.11 -16.08
N ARG A 17 8.18 -3.89 -16.09
CA ARG A 17 6.90 -3.56 -16.73
C ARG A 17 7.03 -3.57 -18.27
N ASP A 18 5.94 -3.95 -18.96
CA ASP A 18 5.88 -3.98 -20.41
C ASP A 18 6.08 -2.60 -21.07
N ASP A 19 5.78 -1.52 -20.33
CA ASP A 19 5.93 -0.13 -20.79
C ASP A 19 6.51 0.73 -19.65
N PRO A 20 7.82 0.63 -19.37
CA PRO A 20 8.46 1.41 -18.33
C PRO A 20 8.46 2.90 -18.68
N ILE A 21 8.20 3.74 -17.69
CA ILE A 21 8.31 5.19 -17.84
C ILE A 21 9.79 5.57 -17.75
N ASP A 22 10.29 6.25 -18.80
CA ASP A 22 11.63 6.83 -18.77
C ASP A 22 11.67 7.98 -17.75
N ILE A 23 12.43 7.80 -16.67
CA ILE A 23 12.67 8.82 -15.66
C ILE A 23 13.89 9.61 -16.08
N ASP A 24 13.73 10.94 -16.24
CA ASP A 24 14.82 11.84 -16.61
C ASP A 24 15.72 12.16 -15.40
N GLN A 25 15.17 12.15 -14.19
CA GLN A 25 15.88 12.42 -12.95
C GLN A 25 15.35 11.55 -11.81
N GLU A 26 16.26 10.80 -11.20
CA GLU A 26 15.97 10.03 -9.97
C GLU A 26 15.78 10.97 -8.79
N ILE A 27 14.75 10.67 -7.99
CA ILE A 27 14.49 11.35 -6.71
C ILE A 27 14.24 10.29 -5.63
N SER A 28 14.60 10.63 -4.39
CA SER A 28 14.58 9.73 -3.25
C SER A 28 13.88 10.35 -2.04
N HIS A 29 13.62 9.52 -1.04
CA HIS A 29 13.08 9.99 0.24
C HIS A 29 13.93 11.11 0.85
N GLY A 30 13.28 12.20 1.24
CA GLY A 30 13.90 13.40 1.81
C GLY A 30 14.39 14.42 0.79
N ASP A 31 14.34 14.11 -0.51
CA ASP A 31 14.67 15.11 -1.53
C ASP A 31 13.64 16.24 -1.54
N LEU A 32 14.11 17.44 -1.89
CA LEU A 32 13.27 18.63 -2.01
C LEU A 32 13.20 19.10 -3.46
N ILE A 33 11.99 19.18 -4.00
CA ILE A 33 11.70 19.79 -5.29
C ILE A 33 11.28 21.23 -5.02
N GLN A 34 12.19 22.19 -5.29
CA GLN A 34 11.98 23.58 -4.94
C GLN A 34 11.78 24.45 -6.17
N THR A 35 10.82 25.35 -6.07
CA THR A 35 10.56 26.43 -7.02
C THR A 35 10.55 27.76 -6.28
N ASN A 36 10.26 28.87 -6.99
CA ASN A 36 10.06 30.17 -6.34
C ASN A 36 8.73 30.30 -5.59
N GLU A 37 7.82 29.32 -5.77
CA GLU A 37 6.45 29.39 -5.27
C GLU A 37 6.15 28.31 -4.23
N TYR A 38 6.82 27.14 -4.31
CA TYR A 38 6.54 26.00 -3.42
C TYR A 38 7.76 25.09 -3.24
N THR A 39 7.69 24.31 -2.17
CA THR A 39 8.63 23.23 -1.85
C THR A 39 7.85 21.94 -1.66
N LEU A 40 8.18 20.90 -2.46
CA LEU A 40 7.66 19.54 -2.27
C LEU A 40 8.77 18.67 -1.65
N GLU A 41 8.50 18.12 -0.49
CA GLU A 41 9.34 17.08 0.12
C GLU A 41 8.90 15.70 -0.36
N VAL A 42 9.86 14.92 -0.86
CA VAL A 42 9.64 13.57 -1.38
C VAL A 42 9.65 12.56 -0.23
N ILE A 43 8.58 11.79 -0.08
CA ILE A 43 8.47 10.74 0.94
C ILE A 43 8.30 9.40 0.23
N HIS A 44 9.30 8.52 0.32
CA HIS A 44 9.18 7.16 -0.20
C HIS A 44 8.24 6.34 0.68
N THR A 45 7.16 5.83 0.08
CA THR A 45 6.08 5.11 0.75
C THR A 45 5.79 3.79 0.03
N PRO A 46 6.75 2.83 0.06
CA PRO A 46 6.57 1.54 -0.58
C PRO A 46 5.41 0.75 0.05
N GLY A 47 4.89 -0.21 -0.70
CA GLY A 47 3.88 -1.13 -0.24
C GLY A 47 2.74 -1.37 -1.22
N HIS A 48 2.13 -0.32 -1.81
CA HIS A 48 1.26 -0.49 -2.97
C HIS A 48 2.08 -0.80 -4.22
N ALA A 49 3.11 -0.01 -4.44
CA ALA A 49 4.18 -0.24 -5.39
C ALA A 49 5.53 0.02 -4.71
N SER A 50 6.57 -0.68 -5.12
CA SER A 50 7.91 -0.58 -4.51
C SER A 50 8.55 0.80 -4.72
N ASN A 51 8.17 1.52 -5.77
CA ASN A 51 8.67 2.85 -6.11
C ASN A 51 7.68 3.99 -5.78
N HIS A 52 6.68 3.71 -4.93
CA HIS A 52 5.65 4.71 -4.62
C HIS A 52 6.24 5.89 -3.84
N LEU A 53 5.92 7.11 -4.28
CA LEU A 53 6.29 8.36 -3.64
C LEU A 53 5.05 9.17 -3.26
N CYS A 54 5.05 9.68 -2.03
CA CYS A 54 4.17 10.76 -1.61
C CYS A 54 4.94 12.08 -1.67
N TYR A 55 4.23 13.20 -1.79
CA TYR A 55 4.83 14.55 -1.84
C TYR A 55 4.17 15.45 -0.82
N LEU A 56 4.95 16.02 0.10
CA LEU A 56 4.47 16.98 1.09
C LEU A 56 4.73 18.41 0.59
N LEU A 57 3.67 19.16 0.32
CA LEU A 57 3.73 20.59 0.07
C LEU A 57 3.97 21.31 1.41
N GLN A 58 5.18 21.79 1.63
CA GLN A 58 5.62 22.29 2.94
C GLN A 58 4.88 23.56 3.37
N GLU A 59 4.58 24.47 2.44
CA GLU A 59 3.94 25.75 2.73
C GLU A 59 2.52 25.61 3.30
N GLU A 60 1.80 24.54 2.92
CA GLU A 60 0.42 24.31 3.35
C GLU A 60 0.26 23.01 4.18
N ASN A 61 1.33 22.24 4.35
CA ASN A 61 1.32 20.92 4.98
C ASN A 61 0.28 19.96 4.34
N ILE A 62 0.15 20.02 3.00
CA ILE A 62 -0.72 19.13 2.23
C ILE A 62 0.10 17.97 1.69
N LEU A 63 -0.32 16.73 2.01
CA LEU A 63 0.31 15.53 1.52
C LEU A 63 -0.43 14.98 0.29
N PHE A 64 0.24 14.89 -0.84
CA PHE A 64 -0.21 14.18 -2.03
C PHE A 64 0.18 12.71 -1.90
N THR A 65 -0.81 11.83 -1.83
CA THR A 65 -0.58 10.40 -1.50
C THR A 65 -0.73 9.45 -2.69
N GLY A 66 -1.09 9.95 -3.87
CA GLY A 66 -1.39 9.04 -5.00
C GLY A 66 -2.34 7.93 -4.54
N ASP A 67 -1.96 6.68 -4.81
CA ASP A 67 -2.75 5.51 -4.44
C ASP A 67 -2.39 4.92 -3.05
N HIS A 68 -1.43 5.52 -2.33
CA HIS A 68 -1.06 5.02 -1.00
C HIS A 68 -2.22 5.15 0.01
N ILE A 69 -2.93 6.28 -0.01
CA ILE A 69 -4.14 6.52 0.78
C ILE A 69 -5.21 7.06 -0.17
N MET A 70 -6.36 6.39 -0.22
CA MET A 70 -7.52 6.81 -1.02
C MET A 70 -8.69 7.15 -0.10
N GLN A 71 -9.58 8.02 -0.57
CA GLN A 71 -10.81 8.31 0.14
C GLN A 71 -11.89 7.27 -0.17
N GLY A 72 -12.53 6.73 0.87
CA GLY A 72 -13.70 5.85 0.74
C GLY A 72 -13.40 4.39 0.36
N SER A 73 -12.14 4.05 0.10
CA SER A 73 -11.71 2.67 -0.15
C SER A 73 -10.27 2.45 0.30
N THR A 74 -9.81 1.19 0.27
CA THR A 74 -8.41 0.86 0.50
C THR A 74 -7.75 0.37 -0.77
N VAL A 75 -6.49 0.77 -0.99
CA VAL A 75 -5.71 0.37 -2.17
C VAL A 75 -5.46 -1.14 -2.17
N VAL A 76 -5.31 -1.72 -3.36
CA VAL A 76 -4.90 -3.12 -3.52
C VAL A 76 -3.39 -3.23 -3.30
N ILE A 77 -2.99 -4.23 -2.53
CA ILE A 77 -1.58 -4.59 -2.35
C ILE A 77 -1.36 -5.90 -3.11
N ALA A 78 -0.64 -5.82 -4.24
CA ALA A 78 -0.50 -6.93 -5.17
C ALA A 78 0.97 -7.39 -5.27
N PRO A 79 1.34 -8.52 -4.64
CA PRO A 79 2.66 -9.10 -4.85
C PRO A 79 2.90 -9.49 -6.33
N PRO A 80 4.15 -9.49 -6.84
CA PRO A 80 5.40 -9.33 -6.06
C PRO A 80 5.79 -7.89 -5.76
N ASP A 81 5.28 -6.90 -6.47
CA ASP A 81 5.63 -5.49 -6.27
C ASP A 81 5.01 -4.92 -4.99
N GLY A 82 3.74 -5.24 -4.73
CA GLY A 82 3.05 -4.85 -3.50
C GLY A 82 3.50 -5.66 -2.28
N ASN A 83 3.74 -4.97 -1.14
CA ASN A 83 4.19 -5.55 0.11
C ASN A 83 3.42 -5.00 1.31
N MET A 84 2.70 -5.86 2.05
CA MET A 84 1.86 -5.45 3.17
C MET A 84 2.67 -4.96 4.38
N THR A 85 3.86 -5.51 4.62
CA THR A 85 4.73 -5.07 5.71
C THR A 85 5.23 -3.65 5.45
N GLU A 86 5.74 -3.39 4.25
CA GLU A 86 6.18 -2.05 3.83
C GLU A 86 5.04 -1.05 3.82
N TYR A 87 3.85 -1.45 3.34
CA TYR A 87 2.67 -0.60 3.33
C TYR A 87 2.30 -0.09 4.72
N LEU A 88 2.27 -1.00 5.72
CA LEU A 88 1.98 -0.63 7.11
C LEU A 88 3.08 0.24 7.73
N HIS A 89 4.35 0.00 7.38
CA HIS A 89 5.46 0.86 7.80
C HIS A 89 5.32 2.26 7.20
N SER A 90 5.03 2.35 5.91
CA SER A 90 4.84 3.63 5.22
C SER A 90 3.68 4.45 5.78
N LEU A 91 2.55 3.80 6.12
CA LEU A 91 1.43 4.46 6.81
C LEU A 91 1.86 5.05 8.16
N ASN A 92 2.64 4.30 8.95
CA ASN A 92 3.12 4.79 10.25
C ASN A 92 4.18 5.88 10.09
N LEU A 93 5.06 5.80 9.09
CA LEU A 93 6.02 6.85 8.78
C LEU A 93 5.33 8.19 8.54
N LEU A 94 4.20 8.20 7.82
CA LEU A 94 3.46 9.44 7.56
C LEU A 94 2.96 10.15 8.82
N LYS A 95 2.82 9.45 9.95
CA LYS A 95 2.43 10.06 11.23
C LYS A 95 3.55 10.92 11.86
N GLU A 96 4.79 10.77 11.40
CA GLU A 96 5.94 11.56 11.87
C GLU A 96 5.99 12.94 11.23
N TYR A 97 5.18 13.18 10.18
CA TYR A 97 5.09 14.43 9.46
C TYR A 97 3.95 15.32 9.97
N THR A 98 4.15 16.64 9.90
CA THR A 98 3.07 17.59 10.14
C THR A 98 2.21 17.69 8.88
N ILE A 99 1.06 17.04 8.88
CA ILE A 99 0.14 17.00 7.74
C ILE A 99 -1.19 17.64 8.15
N SER A 100 -1.61 18.69 7.43
CA SER A 100 -2.90 19.36 7.65
C SER A 100 -4.04 18.69 6.89
N LYS A 101 -3.75 18.20 5.68
CA LYS A 101 -4.71 17.55 4.79
C LYS A 101 -3.99 16.53 3.91
N ILE A 102 -4.75 15.53 3.43
CA ILE A 102 -4.28 14.60 2.38
C ILE A 102 -5.04 14.89 1.10
N ALA A 103 -4.30 15.00 -0.01
CA ALA A 103 -4.80 15.04 -1.37
C ALA A 103 -4.54 13.67 -2.03
N PRO A 104 -5.53 12.75 -2.03
CA PRO A 104 -5.36 11.40 -2.57
C PRO A 104 -5.41 11.41 -4.10
N GLY A 105 -4.90 10.34 -4.73
CA GLY A 105 -5.06 10.11 -6.18
C GLY A 105 -6.53 9.87 -6.58
N HIS A 106 -7.34 9.35 -5.66
CA HIS A 106 -8.75 9.06 -5.87
C HIS A 106 -9.60 9.55 -4.69
N GLY A 107 -10.70 10.26 -4.99
CA GLY A 107 -11.62 10.83 -4.03
C GLY A 107 -11.38 12.32 -3.76
N GLU A 108 -11.92 12.81 -2.65
CA GLU A 108 -11.84 14.21 -2.24
C GLU A 108 -10.73 14.44 -1.21
N LEU A 109 -10.43 15.70 -0.90
CA LEU A 109 -9.48 16.06 0.16
C LEU A 109 -9.91 15.48 1.51
N ILE A 110 -8.94 14.89 2.22
CA ILE A 110 -9.12 14.32 3.55
C ILE A 110 -8.62 15.32 4.59
N HIS A 111 -9.52 15.78 5.47
CA HIS A 111 -9.25 16.82 6.45
C HIS A 111 -8.75 16.32 7.80
N ASP A 112 -8.74 15.02 8.02
CA ASP A 112 -8.26 14.38 9.25
C ASP A 112 -7.24 13.29 8.90
N PRO A 113 -5.98 13.68 8.62
CA PRO A 113 -4.93 12.75 8.16
C PRO A 113 -4.66 11.60 9.13
N ILE A 114 -4.54 11.89 10.42
CA ILE A 114 -4.21 10.87 11.42
C ILE A 114 -5.33 9.85 11.52
N LYS A 115 -6.58 10.32 11.53
CA LYS A 115 -7.74 9.43 11.61
C LYS A 115 -7.82 8.47 10.42
N ILE A 116 -7.58 8.92 9.19
CA ILE A 116 -7.63 8.04 8.02
C ILE A 116 -6.45 7.07 7.99
N ILE A 117 -5.25 7.50 8.41
CA ILE A 117 -4.09 6.63 8.53
C ILE A 117 -4.37 5.53 9.55
N ASP A 118 -4.83 5.88 10.76
CA ASP A 118 -5.15 4.91 11.80
C ASP A 118 -6.24 3.95 11.36
N ALA A 119 -7.34 4.46 10.78
CA ALA A 119 -8.41 3.62 10.26
C ALA A 119 -7.93 2.64 9.17
N THR A 120 -6.99 3.09 8.31
CA THR A 120 -6.40 2.21 7.28
C THR A 120 -5.54 1.12 7.92
N VAL A 121 -4.71 1.46 8.91
CA VAL A 121 -3.88 0.49 9.65
C VAL A 121 -4.79 -0.53 10.35
N GLU A 122 -5.79 -0.07 11.09
CA GLU A 122 -6.76 -0.93 11.80
C GLU A 122 -7.49 -1.86 10.84
N HIS A 123 -7.94 -1.35 9.69
CA HIS A 123 -8.59 -2.16 8.67
C HIS A 123 -7.66 -3.29 8.17
N ARG A 124 -6.37 -3.00 7.91
CA ARG A 124 -5.39 -4.00 7.45
C ARG A 124 -5.12 -5.04 8.54
N LEU A 125 -4.90 -4.62 9.78
CA LEU A 125 -4.65 -5.53 10.89
C LEU A 125 -5.88 -6.38 11.22
N GLY A 126 -7.08 -5.80 11.20
CA GLY A 126 -8.33 -6.55 11.37
C GLY A 126 -8.56 -7.59 10.26
N ARG A 127 -8.15 -7.29 9.00
CA ARG A 127 -8.19 -8.28 7.93
C ARG A 127 -7.18 -9.42 8.18
N GLU A 128 -5.99 -9.11 8.70
CA GLU A 128 -4.98 -10.10 9.07
C GLU A 128 -5.49 -11.04 10.19
N GLU A 129 -6.14 -10.48 11.22
CA GLU A 129 -6.79 -11.27 12.28
C GLU A 129 -7.87 -12.19 11.72
N LYS A 130 -8.71 -11.68 10.82
CA LYS A 130 -9.75 -12.46 10.14
C LYS A 130 -9.16 -13.62 9.32
N VAL A 131 -8.02 -13.41 8.66
CA VAL A 131 -7.29 -14.47 7.95
C VAL A 131 -6.89 -15.59 8.92
N LEU A 132 -6.31 -15.27 10.06
CA LEU A 132 -5.91 -16.25 11.07
C LEU A 132 -7.12 -16.99 11.67
N GLU A 133 -8.18 -16.25 12.01
CA GLU A 133 -9.42 -16.85 12.54
C GLU A 133 -10.02 -17.86 11.56
N LYS A 134 -10.14 -17.47 10.28
CA LYS A 134 -10.71 -18.35 9.25
C LYS A 134 -9.83 -19.56 9.00
N LEU A 135 -8.50 -19.40 8.90
CA LEU A 135 -7.57 -20.54 8.78
C LEU A 135 -7.66 -21.50 9.96
N ASN A 136 -7.76 -20.99 11.20
CA ASN A 136 -7.96 -21.84 12.38
C ASN A 136 -9.26 -22.65 12.32
N LYS A 137 -10.32 -22.02 11.79
CA LYS A 137 -11.65 -22.64 11.73
C LYS A 137 -11.77 -23.71 10.64
N ILE A 138 -11.26 -23.43 9.42
CA ILE A 138 -11.43 -24.32 8.27
C ILE A 138 -10.26 -25.30 8.08
N GLY A 139 -9.14 -25.08 8.77
CA GLY A 139 -7.90 -25.85 8.58
C GLY A 139 -7.12 -25.40 7.34
N PRO A 140 -6.13 -26.22 6.90
CA PRO A 140 -5.29 -25.88 5.76
C PRO A 140 -6.11 -25.62 4.50
N SER A 141 -5.88 -24.46 3.86
CA SER A 141 -6.69 -23.99 2.73
C SER A 141 -5.83 -23.37 1.63
N THR A 142 -6.31 -23.43 0.40
CA THR A 142 -5.76 -22.67 -0.72
C THR A 142 -6.17 -21.19 -0.60
N ILE A 143 -5.46 -20.32 -1.32
CA ILE A 143 -5.82 -18.90 -1.37
C ILE A 143 -7.24 -18.68 -1.91
N ASP A 144 -7.68 -19.50 -2.87
CA ASP A 144 -9.02 -19.44 -3.44
C ASP A 144 -10.10 -19.80 -2.41
N GLY A 145 -9.92 -20.91 -1.69
CA GLY A 145 -10.85 -21.33 -0.64
C GLY A 145 -10.91 -20.31 0.50
N LEU A 146 -9.73 -19.83 0.93
CA LEU A 146 -9.63 -18.85 2.00
C LEU A 146 -10.21 -17.48 1.64
N SER A 147 -10.09 -17.05 0.37
CA SER A 147 -10.61 -15.76 -0.07
C SER A 147 -12.13 -15.61 0.10
N ILE A 148 -12.87 -16.69 -0.13
CA ILE A 148 -14.34 -16.72 0.04
C ILE A 148 -14.71 -16.51 1.52
N GLU A 149 -13.97 -17.12 2.42
CA GLU A 149 -14.21 -17.04 3.86
C GLU A 149 -13.77 -15.69 4.47
N VAL A 150 -12.66 -15.16 3.99
CA VAL A 150 -12.08 -13.90 4.51
C VAL A 150 -12.82 -12.67 3.98
N TYR A 151 -13.31 -12.73 2.75
CA TYR A 151 -14.02 -11.62 2.08
C TYR A 151 -15.52 -11.85 1.98
N ASP A 152 -16.12 -12.53 2.97
CA ASP A 152 -17.57 -12.75 3.09
C ASP A 152 -18.38 -11.44 3.22
N ASP A 153 -17.71 -10.34 3.59
CA ASP A 153 -18.22 -8.97 3.70
C ASP A 153 -18.01 -8.13 2.42
N VAL A 154 -17.41 -8.70 1.37
CA VAL A 154 -17.09 -8.00 0.12
C VAL A 154 -17.89 -8.58 -1.04
N SER A 155 -18.32 -7.73 -1.98
CA SER A 155 -19.00 -8.18 -3.18
C SER A 155 -18.18 -9.24 -3.94
N ALA A 156 -18.81 -10.34 -4.35
CA ALA A 156 -18.16 -11.42 -5.10
C ALA A 156 -17.43 -10.94 -6.37
N MET A 157 -17.89 -9.85 -6.98
CA MET A 157 -17.22 -9.24 -8.15
C MET A 157 -15.82 -8.69 -7.83
N LEU A 158 -15.54 -8.37 -6.57
CA LEU A 158 -14.25 -7.84 -6.12
C LEU A 158 -13.31 -8.95 -5.60
N HIS A 159 -13.78 -10.18 -5.42
CA HIS A 159 -12.96 -11.29 -4.92
C HIS A 159 -11.69 -11.53 -5.75
N PRO A 160 -11.69 -11.45 -7.11
CA PRO A 160 -10.45 -11.62 -7.89
C PRO A 160 -9.37 -10.61 -7.52
N ILE A 161 -9.76 -9.36 -7.24
CA ILE A 161 -8.84 -8.29 -6.83
C ILE A 161 -8.45 -8.44 -5.36
N ALA A 162 -9.41 -8.79 -4.50
CA ALA A 162 -9.18 -9.00 -3.07
C ALA A 162 -8.17 -10.13 -2.78
N LYS A 163 -8.08 -11.14 -3.66
CA LYS A 163 -7.08 -12.21 -3.56
C LYS A 163 -5.63 -11.71 -3.55
N TRP A 164 -5.31 -10.66 -4.31
CA TRP A 164 -3.97 -10.09 -4.29
C TRP A 164 -3.62 -9.53 -2.90
N SER A 165 -4.54 -8.78 -2.29
CA SER A 165 -4.32 -8.29 -0.93
C SER A 165 -4.31 -9.43 0.11
N LEU A 166 -5.10 -10.51 -0.10
CA LEU A 166 -5.00 -11.71 0.73
C LEU A 166 -3.62 -12.36 0.64
N GLU A 167 -3.08 -12.48 -0.57
CA GLU A 167 -1.73 -13.02 -0.77
C GLU A 167 -0.68 -12.17 -0.05
N ALA A 168 -0.77 -10.83 -0.12
CA ALA A 168 0.12 -9.93 0.61
C ALA A 168 0.03 -10.13 2.14
N HIS A 169 -1.18 -10.33 2.68
CA HIS A 169 -1.36 -10.67 4.11
C HIS A 169 -0.75 -12.03 4.46
N LEU A 170 -0.95 -13.04 3.61
CA LEU A 170 -0.41 -14.39 3.84
C LEU A 170 1.13 -14.41 3.78
N ILE A 171 1.74 -13.63 2.88
CA ILE A 171 3.20 -13.47 2.82
C ILE A 171 3.69 -12.87 4.14
N LYS A 172 3.12 -11.75 4.58
CA LYS A 172 3.48 -11.11 5.85
C LYS A 172 3.29 -12.04 7.06
N LEU A 173 2.18 -12.78 7.12
CA LEU A 173 1.92 -13.74 8.19
C LEU A 173 2.92 -14.90 8.19
N ASN A 174 3.36 -15.35 7.01
CA ASN A 174 4.38 -16.38 6.88
C ASN A 174 5.77 -15.89 7.33
N GLU A 175 6.15 -14.67 6.94
CA GLU A 175 7.37 -14.01 7.42
C GLU A 175 7.40 -13.88 8.94
N ASN A 176 6.25 -13.55 9.53
CA ASN A 176 6.05 -13.45 10.98
C ASN A 176 5.86 -14.81 11.68
N LYS A 177 6.00 -15.92 10.95
CA LYS A 177 5.88 -17.31 11.47
C LYS A 177 4.51 -17.60 12.11
N LYS A 178 3.47 -16.88 11.74
CA LYS A 178 2.09 -17.13 12.18
C LYS A 178 1.35 -18.09 11.26
N VAL A 179 1.75 -18.14 10.00
CA VAL A 179 1.21 -19.01 8.95
C VAL A 179 2.36 -19.74 8.26
N THR A 180 2.16 -20.96 7.84
CA THR A 180 3.08 -21.71 6.99
C THR A 180 2.42 -22.04 5.65
N LYS A 181 3.24 -22.09 4.57
CA LYS A 181 2.80 -22.50 3.24
C LYS A 181 3.44 -23.83 2.89
N ASN A 182 2.61 -24.83 2.63
CA ASN A 182 3.05 -26.12 2.10
C ASN A 182 2.37 -26.36 0.74
N ARG A 183 3.17 -26.31 -0.34
CA ARG A 183 2.69 -26.30 -1.72
C ARG A 183 1.72 -25.13 -1.95
N GLN A 184 0.43 -25.41 -2.11
CA GLN A 184 -0.64 -24.41 -2.31
C GLN A 184 -1.52 -24.20 -1.07
N LEU A 185 -1.23 -24.89 0.04
CA LEU A 185 -2.02 -24.82 1.26
C LEU A 185 -1.32 -23.95 2.29
N TYR A 186 -2.09 -23.03 2.88
CA TYR A 186 -1.72 -22.22 4.02
C TYR A 186 -2.36 -22.81 5.28
N SER A 187 -1.62 -22.81 6.39
CA SER A 187 -2.10 -23.24 7.72
C SER A 187 -1.48 -22.36 8.80
N VAL A 188 -2.19 -22.22 9.92
CA VAL A 188 -1.65 -21.54 11.11
C VAL A 188 -0.52 -22.38 11.69
N VAL A 189 0.53 -21.73 12.19
CA VAL A 189 1.63 -22.36 12.92
C VAL A 189 1.14 -22.60 14.36
N GLU A 190 1.24 -23.84 14.84
CA GLU A 190 0.94 -24.23 16.23
C GLU A 190 1.97 -23.72 17.24
#